data_e2a71ee8acd08f57d9a927c97e324b9f
#
_entry.id   e2a71ee8acd08f57d9a927c97e324b9f
#
_cell.length_a   1.000
_cell.length_b   1.000
_cell.length_c   1.000
_cell.angle_alpha   90.00
_cell.angle_beta   90.00
_cell.angle_gamma   90.00
#
_symmetry.space_group_name_H-M   'P 1'
#
loop_
_entity.id
_entity.type
_entity.pdbx_description
1 polymer ?
#
loop_
_entity_poly.entity_id
_entity_poly.type
_entity_poly.pdbx_seq_one_letter_code
_entity_poly.pdbx_strand_id
1 'polypeptide(L)'
;FDFAYQGFGDGLDEDAWAVRLFVGALPEVLITSSCSKNFGLYRERTGALIVVAADGESLIDVRSQFASVARNLWSTPPSHGAAVVATILSNPELRQLWQQEVAAKRERIAGLRQGLVEALAPYGLAERFAHIAQQRGMFSYTGLTAEQVLRLRREDAVYLVESGRANIAGLDAARLDQLAAAIARVTG
;
A
#
# COMPACT_ATOMS: atom_id res chain seq x y z
N PHE A 1 -14.26 -1.26 5.27
CA PHE A 1 -12.83 -0.99 5.53
C PHE A 1 -11.99 -1.55 4.39
N ASP A 2 -11.21 -0.71 3.69
CA ASP A 2 -10.26 -1.17 2.67
C ASP A 2 -8.91 -1.46 3.32
N PHE A 3 -8.47 -2.72 3.26
CA PHE A 3 -7.26 -3.21 3.90
C PHE A 3 -6.28 -3.77 2.86
N ALA A 4 -5.88 -2.91 1.92
CA ALA A 4 -5.07 -3.32 0.76
C ALA A 4 -3.55 -3.21 0.99
N TYR A 5 -3.08 -2.60 2.09
CA TYR A 5 -1.66 -2.27 2.31
C TYR A 5 -1.09 -2.80 3.62
N GLN A 6 -1.70 -3.86 4.18
CA GLN A 6 -1.22 -4.49 5.41
C GLN A 6 0.25 -4.90 5.30
N GLY A 7 1.05 -4.52 6.30
CA GLY A 7 2.47 -4.80 6.39
C GLY A 7 3.39 -3.70 5.85
N PHE A 8 2.83 -2.64 5.22
CA PHE A 8 3.60 -1.52 4.67
C PHE A 8 3.57 -0.24 5.53
N GLY A 9 2.83 -0.24 6.63
CA GLY A 9 2.83 0.83 7.63
C GLY A 9 3.90 0.60 8.67
N ASP A 10 3.51 0.09 9.80
CA ASP A 10 4.38 -0.21 10.95
C ASP A 10 4.67 -1.71 11.10
N GLY A 11 3.78 -2.59 10.61
CA GLY A 11 3.91 -4.03 10.67
C GLY A 11 2.63 -4.74 10.26
N LEU A 12 2.68 -6.08 10.18
CA LEU A 12 1.49 -6.88 9.82
C LEU A 12 0.40 -6.82 10.90
N ASP A 13 0.80 -6.86 12.17
CA ASP A 13 -0.11 -6.79 13.31
C ASP A 13 -0.51 -5.36 13.65
N GLU A 14 0.44 -4.44 13.60
CA GLU A 14 0.25 -3.03 13.89
C GLU A 14 -0.72 -2.39 12.89
N ASP A 15 -0.57 -2.68 11.61
CA ASP A 15 -1.45 -2.15 10.55
C ASP A 15 -2.89 -2.67 10.67
N ALA A 16 -3.11 -3.79 11.34
CA ALA A 16 -4.43 -4.34 11.59
C ALA A 16 -5.16 -3.70 12.80
N TRP A 17 -4.51 -2.77 13.53
CA TRP A 17 -5.10 -2.14 14.70
C TRP A 17 -6.45 -1.48 14.39
N ALA A 18 -6.54 -0.68 13.33
CA ALA A 18 -7.79 0.01 12.98
C ALA A 18 -8.91 -0.96 12.60
N VAL A 19 -8.59 -2.05 11.87
CA VAL A 19 -9.57 -3.10 11.55
C VAL A 19 -10.12 -3.73 12.83
N ARG A 20 -9.24 -4.09 13.76
CA ARG A 20 -9.62 -4.68 15.06
C ARG A 20 -10.47 -3.73 15.90
N LEU A 21 -10.13 -2.43 15.89
CA LEU A 21 -10.92 -1.41 16.57
C LEU A 21 -12.36 -1.34 16.02
N PHE A 22 -12.50 -1.29 14.69
CA PHE A 22 -13.82 -1.23 14.05
C PHE A 22 -14.64 -2.50 14.32
N VAL A 23 -14.01 -3.66 14.21
CA VAL A 23 -14.68 -4.96 14.51
C VAL A 23 -15.12 -5.05 15.96
N GLY A 24 -14.35 -4.50 16.89
CA GLY A 24 -14.71 -4.47 18.31
C GLY A 24 -15.77 -3.42 18.69
N ALA A 25 -15.92 -2.37 17.88
CA ALA A 25 -16.80 -1.24 18.20
C ALA A 25 -18.13 -1.24 17.43
N LEU A 26 -18.22 -1.89 16.29
CA LEU A 26 -19.37 -1.86 15.41
C LEU A 26 -20.03 -3.24 15.28
N PRO A 27 -21.38 -3.28 15.22
CA PRO A 27 -22.11 -4.55 15.06
C PRO A 27 -21.93 -5.16 13.67
N GLU A 28 -21.61 -4.36 12.67
CA GLU A 28 -21.45 -4.78 11.28
C GLU A 28 -20.24 -4.12 10.65
N VAL A 29 -19.35 -4.90 10.04
CA VAL A 29 -18.17 -4.39 9.34
C VAL A 29 -17.93 -5.21 8.07
N LEU A 30 -17.70 -4.53 6.96
CA LEU A 30 -17.19 -5.12 5.73
C LEU A 30 -15.71 -4.77 5.58
N ILE A 31 -14.85 -5.78 5.41
CA ILE A 31 -13.42 -5.61 5.24
C ILE A 31 -12.99 -6.22 3.91
N THR A 32 -12.37 -5.43 3.06
CA THR A 32 -11.77 -5.90 1.81
C THR A 32 -10.26 -5.97 2.00
N SER A 33 -9.70 -7.17 2.02
CA SER A 33 -8.27 -7.42 2.12
C SER A 33 -7.71 -7.85 0.77
N SER A 34 -6.56 -7.30 0.38
CA SER A 34 -5.95 -7.58 -0.92
C SER A 34 -4.57 -8.22 -0.76
N CYS A 35 -4.29 -9.24 -1.56
CA CYS A 35 -2.97 -9.86 -1.69
C CYS A 35 -2.09 -9.21 -2.78
N SER A 36 -2.55 -8.14 -3.41
CA SER A 36 -1.82 -7.50 -4.51
C SER A 36 -0.46 -6.97 -4.07
N LYS A 37 -0.35 -6.35 -2.88
CA LYS A 37 0.87 -5.67 -2.45
C LYS A 37 1.73 -6.56 -1.54
N ASN A 38 1.20 -7.06 -0.45
CA ASN A 38 1.97 -7.83 0.53
C ASN A 38 2.38 -9.24 0.06
N PHE A 39 1.68 -9.82 -0.93
CA PHE A 39 2.10 -11.03 -1.63
C PHE A 39 2.66 -10.75 -3.03
N GLY A 40 2.59 -9.51 -3.54
CA GLY A 40 3.03 -9.17 -4.89
C GLY A 40 2.15 -9.74 -6.02
N LEU A 41 0.95 -10.23 -5.71
CA LEU A 41 0.05 -10.92 -6.65
C LEU A 41 -0.90 -9.95 -7.36
N TYR A 42 -0.37 -8.88 -7.98
CA TYR A 42 -1.19 -7.83 -8.61
C TYR A 42 -2.09 -8.36 -9.73
N ARG A 43 -1.58 -9.27 -10.54
CA ARG A 43 -2.30 -9.80 -11.73
C ARG A 43 -3.23 -10.96 -11.40
N GLU A 44 -3.00 -11.66 -10.31
CA GLU A 44 -3.81 -12.82 -9.89
C GLU A 44 -5.19 -12.40 -9.37
N ARG A 45 -5.41 -11.10 -9.13
CA ARG A 45 -6.69 -10.54 -8.65
C ARG A 45 -7.19 -11.26 -7.40
N THR A 46 -6.31 -11.47 -6.43
CA THR A 46 -6.56 -12.24 -5.22
C THR A 46 -6.74 -11.34 -4.01
N GLY A 47 -7.72 -11.65 -3.21
CA GLY A 47 -8.05 -10.98 -1.95
C GLY A 47 -9.17 -11.70 -1.23
N ALA A 48 -9.66 -11.11 -0.15
CA ALA A 48 -10.76 -11.64 0.65
C ALA A 48 -11.74 -10.52 0.99
N LEU A 49 -13.03 -10.83 0.95
CA LEU A 49 -14.08 -10.06 1.60
C LEU A 49 -14.42 -10.76 2.92
N ILE A 50 -14.30 -10.02 4.02
CA ILE A 50 -14.63 -10.48 5.36
C ILE A 50 -15.84 -9.67 5.83
N VAL A 51 -16.83 -10.38 6.34
CA VAL A 51 -18.05 -9.79 6.88
C VAL A 51 -18.13 -10.11 8.35
N VAL A 52 -18.32 -9.09 9.17
CA VAL A 52 -18.68 -9.19 10.57
C VAL A 52 -20.12 -8.73 10.69
N ALA A 53 -20.95 -9.49 11.38
CA ALA A 53 -22.34 -9.14 11.67
C ALA A 53 -22.66 -9.38 13.15
N ALA A 54 -23.75 -8.78 13.63
CA ALA A 54 -24.17 -8.86 15.03
C ALA A 54 -24.57 -10.28 15.46
N ASP A 55 -25.03 -11.10 14.51
CA ASP A 55 -25.45 -12.48 14.77
C ASP A 55 -25.02 -13.42 13.62
N GLY A 56 -24.90 -14.72 13.97
CA GLY A 56 -24.46 -15.74 13.03
C GLY A 56 -25.53 -16.17 12.01
N GLU A 57 -26.81 -15.94 12.28
CA GLU A 57 -27.92 -16.29 11.38
C GLU A 57 -27.92 -15.37 10.16
N SER A 58 -27.79 -14.06 10.39
CA SER A 58 -27.64 -13.07 9.33
C SER A 58 -26.45 -13.35 8.41
N LEU A 59 -25.35 -13.92 8.92
CA LEU A 59 -24.18 -14.26 8.11
C LEU A 59 -24.46 -15.34 7.06
N ILE A 60 -25.40 -16.27 7.30
CA ILE A 60 -25.78 -17.32 6.33
C ILE A 60 -26.41 -16.66 5.11
N ASP A 61 -27.35 -15.74 5.33
CA ASP A 61 -28.05 -15.03 4.26
C ASP A 61 -27.09 -14.11 3.48
N VAL A 62 -26.29 -13.32 4.21
CA VAL A 62 -25.26 -12.45 3.61
C VAL A 62 -24.30 -13.23 2.74
N ARG A 63 -23.80 -14.38 3.22
CA ARG A 63 -22.91 -15.25 2.43
C ARG A 63 -23.59 -15.74 1.14
N SER A 64 -24.87 -16.12 1.21
CA SER A 64 -25.61 -16.59 0.03
C SER A 64 -25.75 -15.49 -1.01
N GLN A 65 -26.04 -14.24 -0.60
CA GLN A 65 -26.14 -13.08 -1.47
C GLN A 65 -24.82 -12.73 -2.11
N PHE A 66 -23.73 -12.69 -1.34
CA PHE A 66 -22.39 -12.44 -1.89
C PHE A 66 -21.95 -13.53 -2.87
N ALA A 67 -22.27 -14.80 -2.62
CA ALA A 67 -21.99 -15.89 -3.54
C ALA A 67 -22.77 -15.73 -4.84
N SER A 68 -24.05 -15.30 -4.79
CA SER A 68 -24.88 -15.01 -5.96
C SER A 68 -24.30 -13.84 -6.78
N VAL A 69 -23.93 -12.74 -6.12
CA VAL A 69 -23.30 -11.57 -6.78
C VAL A 69 -21.97 -11.97 -7.43
N ALA A 70 -21.10 -12.68 -6.71
CA ALA A 70 -19.83 -13.14 -7.25
C ALA A 70 -20.02 -14.03 -8.48
N ARG A 71 -20.99 -14.96 -8.43
CA ARG A 71 -21.30 -15.81 -9.57
C ARG A 71 -21.80 -15.01 -10.79
N ASN A 72 -22.60 -13.98 -10.56
CA ASN A 72 -23.09 -13.12 -11.64
C ASN A 72 -22.00 -12.27 -12.27
N LEU A 73 -21.01 -11.83 -11.48
CA LEU A 73 -19.90 -10.98 -11.93
C LEU A 73 -18.77 -11.77 -12.60
N TRP A 74 -18.40 -12.92 -12.04
CA TRP A 74 -17.21 -13.68 -12.45
C TRP A 74 -17.48 -15.13 -12.82
N SER A 75 -18.66 -15.66 -12.56
CA SER A 75 -18.99 -17.09 -12.69
C SER A 75 -18.10 -17.95 -11.80
N THR A 76 -17.02 -18.52 -12.35
CA THR A 76 -16.02 -19.28 -11.59
C THR A 76 -14.67 -18.57 -11.72
N PRO A 77 -14.22 -17.82 -10.69
CA PRO A 77 -12.93 -17.12 -10.72
C PRO A 77 -11.76 -18.11 -10.70
N PRO A 78 -10.57 -17.72 -11.24
CA PRO A 78 -9.36 -18.54 -11.15
C PRO A 78 -8.96 -18.78 -9.69
N SER A 79 -8.49 -19.98 -9.40
CA SER A 79 -8.09 -20.38 -8.03
C SER A 79 -6.59 -20.23 -7.76
N HIS A 80 -5.77 -20.01 -8.79
CA HIS A 80 -4.30 -20.02 -8.68
C HIS A 80 -3.78 -19.05 -7.61
N GLY A 81 -4.16 -17.79 -7.66
CA GLY A 81 -3.68 -16.80 -6.70
C GLY A 81 -4.09 -17.12 -5.25
N ALA A 82 -5.31 -17.60 -5.03
CA ALA A 82 -5.76 -18.02 -3.71
C ALA A 82 -5.00 -19.27 -3.21
N ALA A 83 -4.68 -20.21 -4.09
CA ALA A 83 -3.90 -21.39 -3.76
C ALA A 83 -2.46 -21.02 -3.36
N VAL A 84 -1.82 -20.07 -4.04
CA VAL A 84 -0.49 -19.54 -3.67
C VAL A 84 -0.52 -18.96 -2.25
N VAL A 85 -1.48 -18.09 -1.95
CA VAL A 85 -1.62 -17.48 -0.62
C VAL A 85 -1.88 -18.54 0.45
N ALA A 86 -2.79 -19.48 0.19
CA ALA A 86 -3.10 -20.56 1.12
C ALA A 86 -1.89 -21.44 1.42
N THR A 87 -1.10 -21.79 0.40
CA THR A 87 0.14 -22.56 0.55
C THR A 87 1.15 -21.83 1.43
N ILE A 88 1.39 -20.55 1.18
CA ILE A 88 2.33 -19.74 1.97
C ILE A 88 1.87 -19.63 3.42
N LEU A 89 0.61 -19.32 3.66
CA LEU A 89 0.10 -19.10 5.02
C LEU A 89 -0.06 -20.40 5.84
N SER A 90 -0.26 -21.54 5.17
CA SER A 90 -0.41 -22.84 5.82
C SER A 90 0.92 -23.51 6.16
N ASN A 91 2.02 -23.10 5.52
CA ASN A 91 3.35 -23.64 5.80
C ASN A 91 4.12 -22.65 6.70
N PRO A 92 4.55 -23.05 7.91
CA PRO A 92 5.24 -22.17 8.85
C PRO A 92 6.52 -21.55 8.28
N GLU A 93 7.32 -22.29 7.53
CA GLU A 93 8.58 -21.81 6.95
C GLU A 93 8.33 -20.77 5.85
N LEU A 94 7.40 -21.06 4.94
CA LEU A 94 7.02 -20.13 3.88
C LEU A 94 6.35 -18.86 4.44
N ARG A 95 5.52 -19.02 5.48
CA ARG A 95 4.91 -17.89 6.18
C ARG A 95 5.97 -17.00 6.82
N GLN A 96 6.97 -17.57 7.48
CA GLN A 96 8.05 -16.81 8.09
C GLN A 96 8.87 -16.07 7.03
N LEU A 97 9.21 -16.72 5.92
CA LEU A 97 9.92 -16.10 4.81
C LEU A 97 9.12 -14.92 4.22
N TRP A 98 7.83 -15.11 3.99
CA TRP A 98 6.94 -14.05 3.54
C TRP A 98 6.90 -12.85 4.49
N GLN A 99 6.82 -13.11 5.81
CA GLN A 99 6.83 -12.04 6.81
C GLN A 99 8.14 -11.24 6.77
N GLN A 100 9.27 -11.92 6.63
CA GLN A 100 10.59 -11.28 6.51
C GLN A 100 10.69 -10.43 5.25
N GLU A 101 10.20 -10.93 4.11
CA GLU A 101 10.21 -10.17 2.86
C GLU A 101 9.32 -8.92 2.92
N VAL A 102 8.14 -9.00 3.54
CA VAL A 102 7.27 -7.83 3.74
C VAL A 102 7.94 -6.81 4.64
N ALA A 103 8.57 -7.25 5.74
CA ALA A 103 9.32 -6.37 6.63
C ALA A 103 10.47 -5.66 5.90
N ALA A 104 11.29 -6.39 5.15
CA ALA A 104 12.39 -5.81 4.37
C ALA A 104 11.90 -4.77 3.34
N LYS A 105 10.77 -5.01 2.68
CA LYS A 105 10.16 -4.04 1.76
C LYS A 105 9.68 -2.78 2.48
N ARG A 106 9.05 -2.92 3.64
CA ARG A 106 8.62 -1.79 4.49
C ARG A 106 9.82 -0.95 4.93
N GLU A 107 10.87 -1.58 5.44
CA GLU A 107 12.10 -0.90 5.89
C GLU A 107 12.79 -0.18 4.72
N ARG A 108 12.88 -0.80 3.56
CA ARG A 108 13.40 -0.16 2.35
C ARG A 108 12.60 1.10 2.00
N ILE A 109 11.27 1.05 2.05
CA ILE A 109 10.42 2.21 1.73
C ILE A 109 10.61 3.33 2.76
N ALA A 110 10.71 2.99 4.05
CA ALA A 110 11.00 3.96 5.12
C ALA A 110 12.37 4.62 4.91
N GLY A 111 13.41 3.84 4.57
CA GLY A 111 14.73 4.36 4.24
C GLY A 111 14.73 5.30 3.02
N LEU A 112 13.95 4.98 1.98
CA LEU A 112 13.80 5.87 0.81
C LEU A 112 13.10 7.19 1.15
N ARG A 113 12.14 7.19 2.06
CA ARG A 113 11.50 8.42 2.56
C ARG A 113 12.49 9.32 3.27
N GLN A 114 13.23 8.74 4.20
CA GLN A 114 14.24 9.44 4.97
C GLN A 114 15.34 9.97 4.06
N GLY A 115 15.90 9.13 3.19
CA GLY A 115 16.95 9.52 2.25
C GLY A 115 16.53 10.61 1.27
N LEU A 116 15.26 10.64 0.84
CA LEU A 116 14.76 11.72 -0.01
C LEU A 116 14.76 13.07 0.73
N VAL A 117 14.31 13.09 1.99
CA VAL A 117 14.29 14.33 2.80
C VAL A 117 15.72 14.79 3.09
N GLU A 118 16.64 13.88 3.38
CA GLU A 118 18.06 14.17 3.57
C GLU A 118 18.71 14.73 2.30
N ALA A 119 18.42 14.17 1.13
CA ALA A 119 18.92 14.64 -0.16
C ALA A 119 18.39 16.05 -0.53
N LEU A 120 17.24 16.45 0.01
CA LEU A 120 16.67 17.78 -0.18
C LEU A 120 17.27 18.86 0.76
N ALA A 121 17.99 18.45 1.81
CA ALA A 121 18.57 19.38 2.80
C ALA A 121 19.57 20.39 2.20
N PRO A 122 20.49 20.03 1.28
CA PRO A 122 21.41 20.97 0.65
C PRO A 122 20.72 22.09 -0.14
N TYR A 123 19.46 21.88 -0.53
CA TYR A 123 18.65 22.87 -1.26
C TYR A 123 17.75 23.71 -0.34
N GLY A 124 17.85 23.56 0.99
CA GLY A 124 16.99 24.25 1.96
C GLY A 124 15.54 23.76 1.97
N LEU A 125 15.27 22.56 1.41
CA LEU A 125 13.93 22.03 1.23
C LEU A 125 13.56 20.94 2.27
N ALA A 126 14.47 20.53 3.15
CA ALA A 126 14.22 19.46 4.09
C ALA A 126 12.98 19.71 4.97
N GLU A 127 12.80 20.91 5.50
CA GLU A 127 11.65 21.26 6.34
C GLU A 127 10.33 21.19 5.55
N ARG A 128 10.31 21.73 4.34
CA ARG A 128 9.13 21.70 3.45
C ARG A 128 8.65 20.29 3.17
N PHE A 129 9.58 19.34 3.02
CA PHE A 129 9.29 17.95 2.68
C PHE A 129 9.40 16.98 3.88
N ALA A 130 9.63 17.48 5.10
CA ALA A 130 9.79 16.66 6.32
C ALA A 130 8.61 15.70 6.56
N HIS A 131 7.39 16.08 6.16
CA HIS A 131 6.19 15.26 6.27
C HIS A 131 6.32 13.92 5.50
N ILE A 132 7.13 13.85 4.43
CA ILE A 132 7.36 12.61 3.67
C ILE A 132 8.01 11.54 4.55
N ALA A 133 9.00 11.91 5.38
CA ALA A 133 9.66 10.98 6.29
C ALA A 133 8.71 10.44 7.38
N GLN A 134 7.68 11.20 7.75
CA GLN A 134 6.69 10.81 8.77
C GLN A 134 5.53 9.97 8.21
N GLN A 135 5.32 10.00 6.90
CA GLN A 135 4.26 9.23 6.25
C GLN A 135 4.62 7.74 6.19
N ARG A 136 3.59 6.90 6.06
CA ARG A 136 3.69 5.44 5.99
C ARG A 136 3.11 4.90 4.69
N GLY A 137 3.43 3.66 4.38
CA GLY A 137 2.91 2.97 3.18
C GLY A 137 3.70 3.33 1.91
N MET A 138 3.19 2.92 0.77
CA MET A 138 3.90 2.98 -0.52
C MET A 138 3.91 4.36 -1.17
N PHE A 139 3.01 5.26 -0.77
CA PHE A 139 2.80 6.55 -1.43
C PHE A 139 3.05 7.72 -0.50
N SER A 140 3.40 8.85 -1.11
CA SER A 140 3.43 10.15 -0.45
C SER A 140 2.72 11.20 -1.29
N TYR A 141 2.14 12.17 -0.63
CA TYR A 141 1.73 13.42 -1.24
C TYR A 141 2.87 14.42 -1.07
N THR A 142 3.40 14.91 -2.20
CA THR A 142 4.60 15.77 -2.19
C THR A 142 4.29 17.24 -1.95
N GLY A 143 3.04 17.66 -2.20
CA GLY A 143 2.66 19.06 -2.19
C GLY A 143 3.15 19.85 -3.42
N LEU A 144 3.68 19.17 -4.43
CA LEU A 144 4.02 19.79 -5.72
C LEU A 144 2.75 20.11 -6.50
N THR A 145 2.76 21.26 -7.18
CA THR A 145 1.66 21.64 -8.08
C THR A 145 1.69 20.84 -9.38
N ALA A 146 0.57 20.79 -10.10
CA ALA A 146 0.49 20.12 -11.40
C ALA A 146 1.52 20.69 -12.40
N GLU A 147 1.75 21.99 -12.38
CA GLU A 147 2.75 22.66 -13.23
C GLU A 147 4.18 22.17 -12.88
N GLN A 148 4.52 22.11 -11.60
CA GLN A 148 5.81 21.59 -11.14
C GLN A 148 6.01 20.12 -11.52
N VAL A 149 4.97 19.29 -11.40
CA VAL A 149 4.98 17.89 -11.83
C VAL A 149 5.19 17.77 -13.35
N LEU A 150 4.54 18.60 -14.14
CA LEU A 150 4.73 18.61 -15.59
C LEU A 150 6.13 19.05 -15.98
N ARG A 151 6.73 20.02 -15.27
CA ARG A 151 8.13 20.42 -15.47
C ARG A 151 9.08 19.28 -15.14
N LEU A 152 8.94 18.61 -14.01
CA LEU A 152 9.72 17.42 -13.65
C LEU A 152 9.69 16.35 -14.74
N ARG A 153 8.51 16.11 -15.32
CA ARG A 153 8.35 15.16 -16.42
C ARG A 153 9.10 15.55 -17.68
N ARG A 154 9.04 16.83 -18.07
CA ARG A 154 9.62 17.35 -19.32
C ARG A 154 11.13 17.57 -19.22
N GLU A 155 11.58 18.11 -18.08
CA GLU A 155 12.96 18.59 -17.91
C GLU A 155 13.87 17.49 -17.34
N ASP A 156 13.32 16.56 -16.51
CA ASP A 156 14.10 15.60 -15.72
C ASP A 156 13.69 14.14 -15.93
N ALA A 157 12.69 13.86 -16.77
CA ALA A 157 12.11 12.52 -16.95
C ALA A 157 11.62 11.87 -15.62
N VAL A 158 11.16 12.70 -14.67
CA VAL A 158 10.59 12.27 -13.41
C VAL A 158 9.07 12.24 -13.53
N TYR A 159 8.49 11.05 -13.36
CA TYR A 159 7.07 10.80 -13.61
C TYR A 159 6.31 10.66 -12.29
N LEU A 160 5.50 11.65 -11.99
CA LEU A 160 4.54 11.67 -10.88
C LEU A 160 3.11 11.81 -11.41
N VAL A 161 2.14 11.50 -10.57
CA VAL A 161 0.75 11.84 -10.84
C VAL A 161 0.57 13.36 -10.67
N GLU A 162 -0.17 14.01 -11.56
CA GLU A 162 -0.35 15.47 -11.57
C GLU A 162 -0.90 16.05 -10.25
N SER A 163 -1.58 15.23 -9.46
CA SER A 163 -1.99 15.58 -8.08
C SER A 163 -0.83 15.74 -7.09
N GLY A 164 0.42 15.46 -7.48
CA GLY A 164 1.58 15.46 -6.59
C GLY A 164 1.76 14.17 -5.77
N ARG A 165 0.96 13.12 -6.03
CA ARG A 165 1.17 11.82 -5.38
C ARG A 165 2.36 11.08 -6.00
N ALA A 166 3.32 10.69 -5.17
CA ALA A 166 4.50 9.93 -5.54
C ALA A 166 4.42 8.49 -5.02
N ASN A 167 4.90 7.53 -5.82
CA ASN A 167 5.14 6.16 -5.36
C ASN A 167 6.57 6.05 -4.83
N ILE A 168 6.72 6.08 -3.50
CA ILE A 168 8.02 6.00 -2.84
C ILE A 168 8.67 4.63 -3.05
N ALA A 169 7.89 3.56 -3.09
CA ALA A 169 8.42 2.23 -3.34
C ALA A 169 9.10 2.07 -4.71
N GLY A 170 8.79 2.94 -5.66
CA GLY A 170 9.40 2.97 -7.00
C GLY A 170 10.68 3.80 -7.09
N LEU A 171 11.13 4.45 -6.00
CA LEU A 171 12.37 5.20 -5.99
C LEU A 171 13.60 4.29 -5.99
N ASP A 172 14.68 4.77 -6.58
CA ASP A 172 16.00 4.18 -6.52
C ASP A 172 16.88 4.97 -5.54
N ALA A 173 17.41 4.29 -4.53
CA ALA A 173 18.28 4.91 -3.52
C ALA A 173 19.51 5.59 -4.14
N ALA A 174 20.07 5.02 -5.20
CA ALA A 174 21.23 5.58 -5.90
C ALA A 174 20.92 6.88 -6.68
N ARG A 175 19.65 7.22 -6.85
CA ARG A 175 19.20 8.37 -7.65
C ARG A 175 18.49 9.45 -6.83
N LEU A 176 18.49 9.35 -5.50
CA LEU A 176 17.80 10.33 -4.63
C LEU A 176 18.38 11.74 -4.77
N ASP A 177 19.69 11.88 -4.90
CA ASP A 177 20.33 13.20 -5.11
C ASP A 177 19.89 13.85 -6.42
N GLN A 178 19.78 13.06 -7.50
CA GLN A 178 19.29 13.54 -8.79
C GLN A 178 17.83 13.98 -8.71
N LEU A 179 17.00 13.22 -8.01
CA LEU A 179 15.61 13.55 -7.77
C LEU A 179 15.47 14.81 -6.93
N ALA A 180 16.27 14.96 -5.87
CA ALA A 180 16.27 16.14 -5.03
C ALA A 180 16.68 17.41 -5.82
N ALA A 181 17.71 17.31 -6.65
CA ALA A 181 18.12 18.40 -7.53
C ALA A 181 16.99 18.80 -8.53
N ALA A 182 16.29 17.82 -9.09
CA ALA A 182 15.15 18.06 -9.97
C ALA A 182 14.00 18.77 -9.23
N ILE A 183 13.64 18.29 -8.02
CA ILE A 183 12.62 18.92 -7.18
C ILE A 183 13.02 20.36 -6.85
N ALA A 184 14.27 20.60 -6.49
CA ALA A 184 14.75 21.95 -6.17
C ALA A 184 14.57 22.92 -7.35
N ARG A 185 14.87 22.50 -8.58
CA ARG A 185 14.71 23.34 -9.79
C ARG A 185 13.26 23.77 -10.05
N VAL A 186 12.29 22.93 -9.72
CA VAL A 186 10.88 23.24 -9.97
C VAL A 186 10.20 23.93 -8.80
N THR A 187 10.83 23.95 -7.62
CA THR A 187 10.26 24.56 -6.39
C THR A 187 10.86 25.92 -6.04
N GLY A 188 12.06 26.25 -6.56
CA GLY A 188 12.66 27.58 -6.49
C GLY A 188 12.15 28.44 -7.61
#